data_52a7af694462d15b7d3ccf77cd64af06
#
_entry.id   52a7af694462d15b7d3ccf77cd64af06
#
_cell.length_a   1.000
_cell.length_b   1.000
_cell.length_c   1.000
_cell.angle_alpha   90.00
_cell.angle_beta   90.00
_cell.angle_gamma   90.00
#
_symmetry.space_group_name_H-M   'P 1'
#
loop_
_entity.id
_entity.type
_entity.pdbx_description
1 polymer ?
#
loop_
_entity_poly.entity_id
_entity_poly.type
_entity_poly.pdbx_seq_one_letter_code
_entity_poly.pdbx_strand_id
1 'polypeptide(L)'
;MIKIIYLIICLAILSYKDIRSRTVPVMWLILMGAGIPIMYVCDYKAGGEIIQYSQIVLSIIIAIIFILLSVFTPLIGEADGIIIGYVCLLSDVYIAVFTVLISFIMLAVSGGIWVAAKKMKIKTAVPYIPFLLSAYMLTLFCI
;
A
#
# COMPACT_ATOMS: atom_id res chain seq x y z
N MET A 1 12.61 10.25 -7.72
CA MET A 1 11.38 10.98 -8.09
C MET A 1 10.43 10.14 -8.95
N ILE A 2 10.91 9.46 -9.98
CA ILE A 2 10.07 8.65 -10.91
C ILE A 2 9.31 7.54 -10.17
N LYS A 3 9.94 6.83 -9.22
CA LYS A 3 9.32 5.78 -8.39
C LYS A 3 8.13 6.29 -7.59
N ILE A 4 8.22 7.49 -7.01
CA ILE A 4 7.17 8.11 -6.20
C ILE A 4 5.94 8.39 -7.08
N ILE A 5 6.14 9.01 -8.25
CA ILE A 5 5.05 9.31 -9.19
C ILE A 5 4.37 8.03 -9.65
N TYR A 6 5.16 7.01 -10.02
CA TYR A 6 4.64 5.70 -10.40
C TYR A 6 3.77 5.08 -9.30
N LEU A 7 4.26 5.08 -8.05
CA LEU A 7 3.54 4.53 -6.92
C LEU A 7 2.22 5.28 -6.66
N ILE A 8 2.23 6.61 -6.71
CA ILE A 8 1.02 7.42 -6.55
C ILE A 8 -0.02 7.08 -7.63
N ILE A 9 0.38 6.99 -8.90
CA ILE A 9 -0.53 6.65 -10.01
C ILE A 9 -1.11 5.26 -9.79
N CYS A 10 -0.29 4.26 -9.47
CA CYS A 10 -0.75 2.90 -9.21
C CYS A 10 -1.72 2.84 -8.03
N LEU A 11 -1.38 3.47 -6.91
CA LEU A 11 -2.26 3.52 -5.73
C LEU A 11 -3.57 4.25 -6.03
N ALA A 12 -3.56 5.31 -6.83
CA ALA A 12 -4.78 6.03 -7.22
C ALA A 12 -5.71 5.15 -8.05
N ILE A 13 -5.18 4.42 -9.04
CA ILE A 13 -5.95 3.49 -9.86
C ILE A 13 -6.54 2.36 -9.01
N LEU A 14 -5.72 1.75 -8.14
CA LEU A 14 -6.16 0.68 -7.25
C LEU A 14 -7.18 1.17 -6.23
N SER A 15 -7.00 2.37 -5.66
CA SER A 15 -7.95 3.02 -4.76
C SER A 15 -9.31 3.22 -5.41
N TYR A 16 -9.35 3.73 -6.66
CA TYR A 16 -10.60 3.88 -7.39
C TYR A 16 -11.31 2.53 -7.59
N LYS A 17 -10.57 1.48 -7.92
CA LYS A 17 -11.14 0.14 -8.08
C LYS A 17 -11.61 -0.45 -6.76
N ASP A 18 -10.85 -0.29 -5.68
CA ASP A 18 -11.20 -0.77 -4.35
C ASP A 18 -12.50 -0.13 -3.84
N ILE A 19 -12.68 1.17 -4.04
CA ILE A 19 -13.92 1.87 -3.68
C ILE A 19 -15.12 1.33 -4.47
N ARG A 20 -14.92 1.03 -5.77
CA ARG A 20 -16.03 0.64 -6.65
C ARG A 20 -16.42 -0.83 -6.51
N SER A 21 -15.46 -1.74 -6.43
CA SER A 21 -15.68 -3.18 -6.45
C SER A 21 -15.40 -3.88 -5.13
N ARG A 22 -14.73 -3.20 -4.18
CA ARG A 22 -14.24 -3.77 -2.91
C ARG A 22 -13.38 -5.04 -3.10
N THR A 23 -12.87 -5.21 -4.29
CA THR A 23 -11.96 -6.31 -4.67
C THR A 23 -10.92 -5.77 -5.63
N VAL A 24 -9.67 -6.10 -5.40
CA VAL A 24 -8.58 -5.74 -6.29
C VAL A 24 -8.31 -6.91 -7.23
N PRO A 25 -8.51 -6.76 -8.55
CA PRO A 25 -8.19 -7.83 -9.49
C PRO A 25 -6.68 -8.12 -9.47
N VAL A 26 -6.32 -9.38 -9.35
CA VAL A 26 -4.92 -9.86 -9.32
C VAL A 26 -4.11 -9.34 -10.51
N MET A 27 -4.76 -9.18 -11.67
CA MET A 27 -4.14 -8.63 -12.87
C MET A 27 -3.51 -7.25 -12.65
N TRP A 28 -4.13 -6.37 -11.86
CA TRP A 28 -3.58 -5.04 -11.54
C TRP A 28 -2.39 -5.12 -10.58
N LEU A 29 -2.40 -6.07 -9.66
CA LEU A 29 -1.25 -6.33 -8.79
C LEU A 29 -0.05 -6.83 -9.60
N ILE A 30 -0.28 -7.76 -10.54
CA ILE A 30 0.78 -8.25 -11.43
C ILE A 30 1.32 -7.12 -12.30
N LEU A 31 0.44 -6.27 -12.87
CA LEU A 31 0.85 -5.13 -13.71
C LEU A 31 1.70 -4.14 -12.91
N MET A 32 1.29 -3.81 -11.68
CA MET A 32 2.07 -2.96 -10.78
C MET A 32 3.43 -3.61 -10.46
N GLY A 33 3.45 -4.90 -10.13
CA GLY A 33 4.69 -5.63 -9.84
C GLY A 33 5.64 -5.68 -11.02
N ALA A 34 5.13 -5.93 -12.23
CA ALA A 34 5.94 -5.95 -13.45
C ALA A 34 6.54 -4.58 -13.81
N GLY A 35 5.91 -3.49 -13.41
CA GLY A 35 6.44 -2.14 -13.61
C GLY A 35 7.59 -1.79 -12.66
N ILE A 36 7.73 -2.46 -11.52
CA ILE A 36 8.77 -2.15 -10.52
C ILE A 36 10.19 -2.26 -11.09
N PRO A 37 10.60 -3.35 -11.75
CA PRO A 37 11.94 -3.43 -12.34
C PRO A 37 12.21 -2.33 -13.35
N ILE A 38 11.20 -1.96 -14.15
CA ILE A 38 11.31 -0.89 -15.14
C ILE A 38 11.59 0.45 -14.45
N MET A 39 10.87 0.75 -13.37
CA MET A 39 11.05 1.97 -12.60
C MET A 39 12.44 2.05 -11.97
N TYR A 40 12.99 0.93 -11.51
CA TYR A 40 14.35 0.90 -10.97
C TYR A 40 15.40 1.14 -12.05
N VAL A 41 15.25 0.55 -13.24
CA VAL A 41 16.16 0.81 -14.36
C VAL A 41 16.09 2.27 -14.80
N CYS A 42 14.90 2.86 -14.85
CA CYS A 42 14.73 4.27 -15.20
C CYS A 42 15.35 5.21 -14.14
N ASP A 43 15.15 4.90 -12.88
CA ASP A 43 15.68 5.69 -11.76
C ASP A 43 17.22 5.61 -11.70
N TYR A 44 17.78 4.43 -11.92
CA TYR A 44 19.23 4.22 -12.02
C TYR A 44 19.86 5.03 -13.17
N LYS A 45 19.24 5.01 -14.36
CA LYS A 45 19.70 5.83 -15.52
C LYS A 45 19.59 7.33 -15.25
N ALA A 46 18.68 7.76 -14.37
CA ALA A 46 18.51 9.15 -13.96
C ALA A 46 19.45 9.55 -12.81
N GLY A 47 20.43 8.71 -12.43
CA GLY A 47 21.36 8.98 -11.34
C GLY A 47 20.81 8.67 -9.95
N GLY A 48 19.73 7.88 -9.85
CA GLY A 48 19.17 7.40 -8.60
C GLY A 48 20.00 6.29 -7.95
N GLU A 49 19.72 6.05 -6.67
CA GLU A 49 20.43 5.02 -5.90
C GLU A 49 20.06 3.60 -6.34
N ILE A 50 21.04 2.70 -6.24
CA ILE A 50 20.85 1.26 -6.45
C ILE A 50 20.06 0.69 -5.28
N ILE A 51 19.15 -0.24 -5.58
CA ILE A 51 18.41 -0.95 -4.53
C ILE A 51 19.38 -1.63 -3.58
N GLN A 52 19.24 -1.37 -2.30
CA GLN A 52 19.95 -2.14 -1.28
C GLN A 52 19.26 -3.50 -1.09
N TYR A 53 20.04 -4.58 -1.03
CA TYR A 53 19.52 -5.92 -0.76
C TYR A 53 18.68 -5.97 0.52
N SER A 54 19.07 -5.22 1.56
CA SER A 54 18.32 -5.09 2.81
C SER A 54 16.91 -4.58 2.60
N GLN A 55 16.69 -3.64 1.70
CA GLN A 55 15.36 -3.10 1.38
C GLN A 55 14.48 -4.14 0.70
N ILE A 56 15.04 -4.93 -0.23
CA ILE A 56 14.29 -6.01 -0.90
C ILE A 56 13.86 -7.07 0.12
N VAL A 57 14.80 -7.53 0.95
CA VAL A 57 14.53 -8.55 1.97
C VAL A 57 13.47 -8.06 2.95
N LEU A 58 13.59 -6.83 3.44
CA LEU A 58 12.64 -6.24 4.37
C LEU A 58 11.24 -6.12 3.75
N SER A 59 11.14 -5.68 2.49
CA SER A 59 9.86 -5.55 1.77
C SER A 59 9.17 -6.91 1.60
N ILE A 60 9.93 -7.95 1.29
CA ILE A 60 9.42 -9.32 1.16
C ILE A 60 8.93 -9.83 2.52
N ILE A 61 9.70 -9.62 3.59
CA ILE A 61 9.32 -10.03 4.94
C ILE A 61 8.01 -9.35 5.36
N ILE A 62 7.90 -8.04 5.17
CA ILE A 62 6.70 -7.27 5.48
C ILE A 62 5.51 -7.80 4.68
N ALA A 63 5.66 -7.99 3.37
CA ALA A 63 4.61 -8.53 2.52
C ALA A 63 4.14 -9.91 3.01
N ILE A 64 5.05 -10.82 3.33
CA ILE A 64 4.73 -12.15 3.85
C ILE A 64 3.98 -12.06 5.19
N ILE A 65 4.42 -11.19 6.11
CA ILE A 65 3.74 -10.99 7.40
C ILE A 65 2.30 -10.54 7.17
N PHE A 66 2.06 -9.57 6.29
CA PHE A 66 0.71 -9.07 6.04
C PHE A 66 -0.17 -10.09 5.29
N ILE A 67 0.39 -10.88 4.37
CA ILE A 67 -0.32 -11.98 3.73
C ILE A 67 -0.71 -13.05 4.75
N LEU A 68 0.21 -13.42 5.65
CA LEU A 68 -0.11 -14.37 6.73
C LEU A 68 -1.18 -13.81 7.66
N LEU A 69 -1.11 -12.54 8.03
CA LEU A 69 -2.14 -11.90 8.83
C LEU A 69 -3.50 -11.92 8.14
N SER A 70 -3.56 -11.77 6.81
CA SER A 70 -4.82 -11.85 6.05
C SER A 70 -5.46 -13.23 6.08
N VAL A 71 -4.65 -14.29 6.14
CA VAL A 71 -5.14 -15.67 6.27
C VAL A 71 -5.76 -15.91 7.67
N PHE A 72 -5.15 -15.33 8.72
CA PHE A 72 -5.64 -15.51 10.10
C PHE A 72 -6.73 -14.52 10.49
N THR A 73 -6.82 -13.37 9.84
CA THR A 73 -7.79 -12.33 10.18
C THR A 73 -8.55 -11.88 8.92
N PRO A 74 -9.89 -11.95 8.91
CA PRO A 74 -10.68 -11.47 7.77
C PRO A 74 -10.73 -9.94 7.66
N LEU A 75 -9.90 -9.23 8.45
CA LEU A 75 -9.89 -7.76 8.51
C LEU A 75 -8.98 -7.13 7.43
N ILE A 76 -7.98 -7.87 6.97
CA ILE A 76 -7.01 -7.40 5.97
C ILE A 76 -7.15 -8.27 4.73
N GLY A 77 -7.30 -7.67 3.56
CA GLY A 77 -7.34 -8.39 2.30
C GLY A 77 -5.94 -8.90 1.88
N GLU A 78 -5.87 -10.05 1.23
CA GLU A 78 -4.60 -10.59 0.70
C GLU A 78 -3.90 -9.61 -0.25
N ALA A 79 -4.69 -8.88 -1.05
CA ALA A 79 -4.20 -7.85 -1.94
C ALA A 79 -3.51 -6.70 -1.21
N ASP A 80 -4.00 -6.33 -0.01
CA ASP A 80 -3.46 -5.24 0.78
C ASP A 80 -2.03 -5.54 1.24
N GLY A 81 -1.76 -6.80 1.62
CA GLY A 81 -0.42 -7.25 1.99
C GLY A 81 0.59 -7.12 0.85
N ILE A 82 0.20 -7.46 -0.37
CA ILE A 82 1.04 -7.33 -1.56
C ILE A 82 1.31 -5.85 -1.86
N ILE A 83 0.27 -5.00 -1.78
CA ILE A 83 0.40 -3.55 -2.05
C ILE A 83 1.30 -2.89 -1.01
N ILE A 84 1.19 -3.25 0.28
CA ILE A 84 2.10 -2.78 1.33
C ILE A 84 3.54 -3.19 0.99
N GLY A 85 3.77 -4.43 0.55
CA GLY A 85 5.09 -4.88 0.09
C GLY A 85 5.65 -4.02 -1.05
N TYR A 86 4.82 -3.63 -2.02
CA TYR A 86 5.23 -2.73 -3.11
C TYR A 86 5.54 -1.32 -2.63
N VAL A 87 4.77 -0.79 -1.67
CA VAL A 87 5.08 0.50 -1.03
C VAL A 87 6.44 0.45 -0.33
N CYS A 88 6.72 -0.62 0.43
CA CYS A 88 8.00 -0.83 1.10
C CYS A 88 9.16 -0.98 0.11
N LEU A 89 8.91 -1.59 -1.06
CA LEU A 89 9.94 -1.79 -2.07
C LEU A 89 10.29 -0.51 -2.83
N LEU A 90 9.28 0.31 -3.16
CA LEU A 90 9.43 1.51 -3.99
C LEU A 90 9.76 2.78 -3.20
N SER A 91 9.52 2.79 -1.89
CA SER A 91 9.79 3.92 -0.99
C SER A 91 10.91 3.60 -0.01
N ASP A 92 11.50 4.62 0.58
CA ASP A 92 12.42 4.43 1.69
C ASP A 92 11.72 3.77 2.87
N VAL A 93 12.46 2.96 3.63
CA VAL A 93 11.92 2.17 4.75
C VAL A 93 11.16 3.05 5.75
N TYR A 94 11.70 4.22 6.08
CA TYR A 94 11.04 5.15 7.00
C TYR A 94 9.70 5.64 6.45
N ILE A 95 9.67 6.08 5.19
CA ILE A 95 8.44 6.53 4.51
C ILE A 95 7.42 5.41 4.49
N ALA A 96 7.83 4.19 4.14
CA ALA A 96 6.95 3.04 4.07
C ALA A 96 6.34 2.69 5.45
N VAL A 97 7.16 2.63 6.50
CA VAL A 97 6.69 2.32 7.87
C VAL A 97 5.70 3.38 8.36
N PHE A 98 6.04 4.66 8.22
CA PHE A 98 5.13 5.75 8.62
C PHE A 98 3.83 5.73 7.81
N THR A 99 3.90 5.48 6.50
CA THR A 99 2.71 5.36 5.65
C THR A 99 1.77 4.25 6.13
N VAL A 100 2.32 3.07 6.41
CA VAL A 100 1.53 1.93 6.89
C VAL A 100 0.90 2.23 8.26
N LEU A 101 1.66 2.79 9.20
CA LEU A 101 1.15 3.16 10.52
C LEU A 101 0.03 4.20 10.42
N ILE A 102 0.24 5.28 9.67
CA ILE A 102 -0.77 6.32 9.47
C ILE A 102 -2.02 5.75 8.79
N SER A 103 -1.87 4.87 7.78
CA SER A 103 -2.99 4.26 7.08
C SER A 103 -3.87 3.42 8.02
N PHE A 104 -3.27 2.66 8.93
CA PHE A 104 -4.01 1.90 9.94
C PHE A 104 -4.71 2.80 10.96
N ILE A 105 -4.07 3.88 11.40
CA ILE A 105 -4.71 4.86 12.30
C ILE A 105 -5.91 5.49 11.61
N MET A 106 -5.77 5.93 10.36
CA MET A 106 -6.87 6.51 9.58
C MET A 106 -8.01 5.52 9.39
N LEU A 107 -7.69 4.25 9.09
CA LEU A 107 -8.69 3.18 8.95
C LEU A 107 -9.41 2.92 10.27
N ALA A 108 -8.68 2.84 11.38
CA ALA A 108 -9.26 2.61 12.71
C ALA A 108 -10.19 3.76 13.14
N VAL A 109 -9.75 4.99 12.94
CA VAL A 109 -10.56 6.18 13.27
C VAL A 109 -11.81 6.25 12.41
N SER A 110 -11.70 6.11 11.09
CA SER A 110 -12.84 6.17 10.17
C SER A 110 -13.82 5.01 10.39
N GLY A 111 -13.30 3.80 10.56
CA GLY A 111 -14.10 2.61 10.88
C GLY A 111 -14.82 2.75 12.21
N GLY A 112 -14.13 3.25 13.24
CA GLY A 112 -14.72 3.52 14.56
C GLY A 112 -15.86 4.55 14.50
N ILE A 113 -15.67 5.63 13.76
CA ILE A 113 -16.72 6.66 13.55
C ILE A 113 -17.93 6.05 12.84
N TRP A 114 -17.74 5.23 11.80
CA TRP A 114 -18.85 4.62 11.06
C TRP A 114 -19.63 3.59 11.87
N VAL A 115 -18.94 2.82 12.70
CA VAL A 115 -19.58 1.88 13.63
C VAL A 115 -20.34 2.65 14.72
N ALA A 116 -19.75 3.68 15.32
CA ALA A 116 -20.39 4.51 16.34
C ALA A 116 -21.65 5.22 15.80
N ALA A 117 -21.61 5.67 14.53
CA ALA A 117 -22.75 6.26 13.84
C ALA A 117 -23.82 5.24 13.41
N LYS A 118 -23.69 3.96 13.77
CA LYS A 118 -24.57 2.85 13.36
C LYS A 118 -24.80 2.72 11.86
N LYS A 119 -23.93 3.32 11.03
CA LYS A 119 -24.01 3.29 9.56
C LYS A 119 -23.44 2.01 8.95
N MET A 120 -22.58 1.30 9.68
CA MET A 120 -21.98 0.04 9.25
C MET A 120 -22.01 -1.01 10.35
N LYS A 121 -22.12 -2.27 9.95
CA LYS A 121 -21.91 -3.42 10.86
C LYS A 121 -20.41 -3.67 11.00
N ILE A 122 -19.97 -4.14 12.16
CA ILE A 122 -18.55 -4.43 12.47
C ILE A 122 -17.89 -5.36 11.42
N LYS A 123 -18.67 -6.20 10.74
CA LYS A 123 -18.19 -7.14 9.72
C LYS A 123 -18.18 -6.59 8.28
N THR A 124 -18.45 -5.30 8.08
CA THR A 124 -18.48 -4.73 6.73
C THR A 124 -17.05 -4.43 6.29
N ALA A 125 -16.61 -5.01 5.17
CA ALA A 125 -15.29 -4.73 4.59
C ALA A 125 -15.19 -3.24 4.21
N VAL A 126 -14.18 -2.57 4.73
CA VAL A 126 -13.86 -1.18 4.43
C VAL A 126 -12.73 -1.16 3.40
N PRO A 127 -12.82 -0.38 2.31
CA PRO A 127 -11.72 -0.29 1.35
C PRO A 127 -10.47 0.29 2.01
N TYR A 128 -9.37 -0.46 2.00
CA TYR A 128 -8.12 -0.08 2.67
C TYR A 128 -7.22 0.83 1.82
N ILE A 129 -7.18 0.59 0.51
CA ILE A 129 -6.23 1.25 -0.41
C ILE A 129 -6.38 2.77 -0.44
N PRO A 130 -7.60 3.37 -0.36
CA PRO A 130 -7.76 4.82 -0.28
C PRO A 130 -7.07 5.44 0.94
N PHE A 131 -7.10 4.73 2.08
CA PHE A 131 -6.43 5.17 3.29
C PHE A 131 -4.92 5.07 3.16
N LEU A 132 -4.43 4.01 2.51
CA LEU A 132 -3.00 3.86 2.21
C LEU A 132 -2.49 4.97 1.28
N LEU A 133 -3.26 5.32 0.24
CA LEU A 133 -2.92 6.42 -0.66
C LEU A 133 -2.87 7.76 0.07
N SER A 134 -3.89 8.07 0.87
CA SER A 134 -3.93 9.34 1.63
C SER A 134 -2.82 9.41 2.68
N ALA A 135 -2.52 8.30 3.35
CA ALA A 135 -1.40 8.21 4.28
C ALA A 135 -0.05 8.41 3.57
N TYR A 136 0.14 7.81 2.39
CA TYR A 136 1.35 7.99 1.60
C TYR A 136 1.56 9.45 1.19
N MET A 137 0.51 10.12 0.72
CA MET A 137 0.56 11.54 0.40
C MET A 137 0.91 12.39 1.62
N LEU A 138 0.26 12.14 2.78
CA LEU A 138 0.59 12.85 4.03
C LEU A 138 2.04 12.64 4.44
N THR A 139 2.54 11.43 4.38
CA THR A 139 3.94 11.11 4.73
C THR A 139 4.92 11.86 3.84
N LEU A 140 4.66 11.94 2.53
CA LEU A 140 5.50 12.70 1.60
C LEU A 140 5.49 14.22 1.84
N PHE A 141 4.40 14.76 2.40
CA PHE A 141 4.33 16.18 2.75
C PHE A 141 5.01 16.51 4.09
N CYS A 142 5.12 15.52 4.98
CA CYS A 142 5.68 15.72 6.33
C CYS A 142 7.19 15.44 6.43
N ILE A 143 7.77 14.76 5.45
CA ILE A 143 9.19 14.41 5.37
C ILE A 143 9.85 15.18 4.23
#